data_ca050ca55512c23222cd2d03f71bff6f
#
_entry.id   ca050ca55512c23222cd2d03f71bff6f
#
_cell.length_a   1.000
_cell.length_b   1.000
_cell.length_c   1.000
_cell.angle_alpha   90.00
_cell.angle_beta   90.00
_cell.angle_gamma   90.00
#
_symmetry.space_group_name_H-M   'P 1'
#
loop_
_entity.id
_entity.type
_entity.pdbx_description
1 polymer ?
#
loop_
_entity_poly.entity_id
_entity_poly.type
_entity_poly.pdbx_seq_one_letter_code
_entity_poly.pdbx_strand_id
1 'polypeptide(L)'
;MAKSDVHPIHHFETWQVWPGSYKNPAPDGIYPAPPDIGLKIDRRTPIASMGSCFAREIRKVLLDEGYNYITEETHHPAAVHASAAWERTYNSFSMRQIFEYTFEDWQPDLRWWTSPQSHKVQDPYRRIILYDSIEAAEADFARHRQHSRRALESAAVLILTLGLTEIWEDSVDGSVICLPSGPYPNEGGDMDRYRFRVSRYNENLENLEKIHALMARHNPDCKLLVTVSPVHLWATFRADRDVISASCNSKSTLRAAVD
;
A
#
# COMPACT_ATOMS: atom_id res chain seq x y z
N MET A 1 45.57 -28.41 2.49
CA MET A 1 44.61 -27.60 3.25
C MET A 1 43.37 -28.46 3.50
N ALA A 2 43.17 -28.95 4.72
CA ALA A 2 42.02 -29.73 5.08
C ALA A 2 40.77 -28.82 5.06
N LYS A 3 39.76 -29.19 4.28
CA LYS A 3 38.42 -28.58 4.36
C LYS A 3 37.90 -28.94 5.76
N SER A 4 37.54 -27.94 6.56
CA SER A 4 36.89 -28.19 7.84
C SER A 4 35.55 -28.81 7.55
N ASP A 5 35.40 -30.07 7.92
CA ASP A 5 34.17 -30.88 7.80
C ASP A 5 33.07 -30.45 8.81
N VAL A 6 33.01 -29.18 9.16
CA VAL A 6 31.98 -28.65 10.08
C VAL A 6 30.74 -28.34 9.28
N HIS A 7 29.66 -29.07 9.55
CA HIS A 7 28.37 -28.89 8.88
C HIS A 7 27.89 -27.43 9.05
N PRO A 8 27.41 -26.77 7.99
CA PRO A 8 26.99 -25.35 8.01
C PRO A 8 26.03 -24.98 9.15
N ILE A 9 25.20 -25.91 9.63
CA ILE A 9 24.24 -25.68 10.73
C ILE A 9 24.92 -25.27 12.04
N HIS A 10 26.21 -25.60 12.23
CA HIS A 10 26.97 -25.24 13.43
C HIS A 10 27.36 -23.73 13.43
N HIS A 11 27.25 -23.07 12.28
CA HIS A 11 27.52 -21.64 12.12
C HIS A 11 26.25 -20.78 12.13
N PHE A 12 25.09 -21.39 12.37
CA PHE A 12 23.83 -20.63 12.43
C PHE A 12 23.81 -19.69 13.63
N GLU A 13 23.46 -18.45 13.37
CA GLU A 13 23.13 -17.48 14.39
C GLU A 13 21.79 -17.84 15.07
N THR A 14 21.57 -17.34 16.29
CA THR A 14 20.36 -17.65 17.08
C THR A 14 19.08 -17.34 16.33
N TRP A 15 19.04 -16.24 15.59
CA TRP A 15 17.87 -15.82 14.80
C TRP A 15 17.59 -16.68 13.55
N GLN A 16 18.56 -17.50 13.11
CA GLN A 16 18.39 -18.45 12.00
C GLN A 16 17.75 -19.76 12.45
N VAL A 17 17.57 -19.96 13.75
CA VAL A 17 17.05 -21.20 14.32
C VAL A 17 15.67 -20.95 14.92
N TRP A 18 14.75 -21.89 14.72
CA TRP A 18 13.38 -21.76 15.20
C TRP A 18 13.31 -21.47 16.71
N PRO A 19 12.52 -20.45 17.14
CA PRO A 19 12.34 -20.13 18.56
C PRO A 19 11.83 -21.32 19.37
N GLY A 20 12.40 -21.54 20.55
CA GLY A 20 12.08 -22.70 21.40
C GLY A 20 12.90 -23.94 21.11
N SER A 21 13.78 -23.94 20.10
CA SER A 21 14.74 -25.00 19.87
C SER A 21 15.92 -24.94 20.87
N TYR A 22 16.73 -26.00 20.95
CA TYR A 22 17.90 -26.07 21.83
C TYR A 22 18.95 -24.98 21.53
N LYS A 23 19.00 -24.44 20.30
CA LYS A 23 19.92 -23.37 19.90
C LYS A 23 19.32 -21.97 20.06
N ASN A 24 18.00 -21.87 20.21
CA ASN A 24 17.28 -20.65 20.40
C ASN A 24 16.19 -20.83 21.46
N PRO A 25 16.56 -20.96 22.73
CA PRO A 25 15.58 -21.03 23.82
C PRO A 25 14.95 -19.64 23.98
N ALA A 26 13.81 -19.42 23.36
CA ALA A 26 13.02 -18.19 23.54
C ALA A 26 12.11 -18.36 24.78
N PRO A 27 12.60 -18.18 26.02
CA PRO A 27 11.86 -18.55 27.23
C PRO A 27 10.58 -17.71 27.40
N ASP A 28 10.56 -16.49 26.85
CA ASP A 28 9.45 -15.54 27.02
C ASP A 28 8.71 -15.26 25.70
N GLY A 29 8.87 -16.11 24.69
CA GLY A 29 8.25 -15.89 23.37
C GLY A 29 8.83 -14.71 22.59
N ILE A 30 9.94 -14.13 23.07
CA ILE A 30 10.64 -13.04 22.39
C ILE A 30 11.49 -13.64 21.27
N TYR A 31 11.18 -13.29 20.06
CA TYR A 31 11.97 -13.68 18.89
C TYR A 31 13.28 -12.88 18.86
N PRO A 32 14.42 -13.52 18.55
CA PRO A 32 15.64 -12.78 18.37
C PRO A 32 15.48 -11.75 17.26
N ALA A 33 16.03 -10.57 17.47
CA ALA A 33 16.03 -9.53 16.46
C ALA A 33 16.79 -10.01 15.21
N PRO A 34 16.28 -9.79 14.01
CA PRO A 34 17.06 -10.03 12.79
C PRO A 34 18.33 -9.19 12.80
N PRO A 35 19.32 -9.54 11.97
CA PRO A 35 20.53 -8.74 11.86
C PRO A 35 20.20 -7.29 11.48
N ASP A 36 21.07 -6.38 11.85
CA ASP A 36 20.96 -4.96 11.47
C ASP A 36 20.96 -4.85 9.94
N ILE A 37 19.82 -4.46 9.39
CA ILE A 37 19.63 -4.23 7.94
C ILE A 37 20.12 -2.85 7.52
N GLY A 38 20.76 -2.09 8.42
CA GLY A 38 21.28 -0.75 8.14
C GLY A 38 20.22 0.35 8.04
N LEU A 39 18.94 0.04 8.28
CA LEU A 39 17.86 1.02 8.34
C LEU A 39 17.81 1.63 9.75
N LYS A 40 18.20 2.91 9.87
CA LYS A 40 18.08 3.67 11.12
C LYS A 40 17.01 4.74 10.94
N ILE A 41 16.04 4.73 11.81
CA ILE A 41 14.96 5.72 11.87
C ILE A 41 15.05 6.42 13.23
N ASP A 42 15.19 7.73 13.21
CA ASP A 42 15.10 8.60 14.38
C ASP A 42 13.94 9.59 14.24
N ARG A 43 13.75 10.45 15.24
CA ARG A 43 12.67 11.45 15.25
C ARG A 43 12.86 12.58 14.23
N ARG A 44 14.01 12.68 13.55
CA ARG A 44 14.28 13.67 12.51
C ARG A 44 14.11 13.09 11.11
N THR A 45 14.14 11.77 10.99
CA THR A 45 14.01 11.05 9.71
C THR A 45 12.64 11.37 9.08
N PRO A 46 12.58 11.98 7.88
CA PRO A 46 11.32 12.24 7.19
C PRO A 46 10.68 10.92 6.75
N ILE A 47 9.51 10.61 7.31
CA ILE A 47 8.79 9.36 7.06
C ILE A 47 7.50 9.64 6.32
N ALA A 48 7.30 9.00 5.19
CA ALA A 48 6.01 8.94 4.51
C ALA A 48 5.42 7.52 4.58
N SER A 49 4.11 7.42 4.47
CA SER A 49 3.46 6.11 4.32
C SER A 49 2.29 6.14 3.34
N MET A 50 1.99 4.99 2.75
CA MET A 50 0.86 4.74 1.87
C MET A 50 0.31 3.35 2.13
N GLY A 51 -1.00 3.18 2.04
CA GLY A 51 -1.59 1.85 2.11
C GLY A 51 -2.96 1.76 2.74
N SER A 52 -3.24 0.62 3.36
CA SER A 52 -4.50 0.25 3.97
C SER A 52 -4.79 1.01 5.28
N CYS A 53 -5.87 0.61 5.98
CA CYS A 53 -6.14 1.11 7.34
C CYS A 53 -4.96 0.89 8.30
N PHE A 54 -4.10 -0.10 8.05
CA PHE A 54 -2.87 -0.31 8.82
C PHE A 54 -1.88 0.85 8.66
N ALA A 55 -1.76 1.46 7.48
CA ALA A 55 -0.95 2.66 7.28
C ALA A 55 -1.43 3.84 8.15
N ARG A 56 -2.75 3.97 8.34
CA ARG A 56 -3.32 4.98 9.24
C ARG A 56 -2.91 4.77 10.69
N GLU A 57 -2.90 3.53 11.17
CA GLU A 57 -2.46 3.23 12.54
C GLU A 57 -0.95 3.49 12.71
N ILE A 58 -0.12 3.13 11.73
CA ILE A 58 1.31 3.49 11.71
C ILE A 58 1.48 5.01 11.78
N ARG A 59 0.76 5.75 10.93
CA ARG A 59 0.79 7.23 10.93
C ARG A 59 0.46 7.79 12.31
N LYS A 60 -0.62 7.28 12.93
CA LYS A 60 -1.04 7.72 14.26
C LYS A 60 0.07 7.54 15.29
N VAL A 61 0.63 6.34 15.38
CA VAL A 61 1.71 6.03 16.33
C VAL A 61 2.92 6.92 16.08
N LEU A 62 3.36 7.10 14.83
CA LEU A 62 4.52 7.93 14.52
C LEU A 62 4.30 9.40 14.90
N LEU A 63 3.10 9.93 14.69
CA LEU A 63 2.77 11.31 15.10
C LEU A 63 2.68 11.44 16.63
N ASP A 64 2.03 10.51 17.32
CA ASP A 64 1.86 10.51 18.78
C ASP A 64 3.24 10.39 19.47
N GLU A 65 4.17 9.64 18.89
CA GLU A 65 5.54 9.48 19.40
C GLU A 65 6.51 10.61 18.96
N GLY A 66 6.02 11.60 18.21
CA GLY A 66 6.79 12.77 17.80
C GLY A 66 7.85 12.51 16.73
N TYR A 67 7.63 11.52 15.86
CA TYR A 67 8.45 11.32 14.67
C TYR A 67 8.14 12.37 13.59
N ASN A 68 9.12 12.64 12.74
CA ASN A 68 8.96 13.53 11.58
C ASN A 68 8.15 12.85 10.47
N TYR A 69 6.84 12.72 10.71
CA TYR A 69 5.93 12.12 9.74
C TYR A 69 5.41 13.17 8.76
N ILE A 70 5.60 12.93 7.48
CA ILE A 70 5.20 13.81 6.39
C ILE A 70 3.68 13.77 6.22
N THR A 71 3.03 14.94 6.29
CA THR A 71 1.63 15.13 5.95
C THR A 71 1.51 16.35 5.04
N GLU A 72 1.40 16.09 3.73
CA GLU A 72 1.42 17.14 2.71
C GLU A 72 0.03 17.72 2.39
N GLU A 73 -1.00 16.91 2.44
CA GLU A 73 -2.34 17.29 2.00
C GLU A 73 -3.32 17.22 3.17
N THR A 74 -3.83 18.38 3.60
CA THR A 74 -4.66 18.48 4.80
C THR A 74 -6.07 19.02 4.55
N HIS A 75 -6.38 19.49 3.33
CA HIS A 75 -7.67 20.07 3.00
C HIS A 75 -8.81 19.04 2.81
N HIS A 76 -8.46 17.76 2.73
CA HIS A 76 -9.42 16.65 2.77
C HIS A 76 -9.17 15.75 3.99
N PRO A 77 -9.44 16.19 5.21
CA PRO A 77 -9.01 15.48 6.42
C PRO A 77 -9.57 14.04 6.52
N ALA A 78 -10.74 13.78 5.96
CA ALA A 78 -11.33 12.45 5.92
C ALA A 78 -10.57 11.48 4.99
N ALA A 79 -9.84 11.99 3.98
CA ALA A 79 -9.05 11.20 3.04
C ALA A 79 -7.58 11.06 3.45
N VAL A 80 -7.13 11.80 4.47
CA VAL A 80 -5.73 11.76 4.93
C VAL A 80 -5.53 10.59 5.89
N HIS A 81 -5.41 9.41 5.33
CA HIS A 81 -5.05 8.19 6.06
C HIS A 81 -3.54 7.92 6.06
N ALA A 82 -2.79 8.67 5.25
CA ALA A 82 -1.37 8.51 5.01
C ALA A 82 -0.71 9.89 4.80
N SER A 83 0.41 9.97 4.10
CA SER A 83 1.16 11.22 3.89
C SER A 83 0.49 12.23 2.95
N ALA A 84 -0.44 11.77 2.10
CA ALA A 84 -1.33 12.62 1.33
C ALA A 84 -2.75 12.02 1.31
N ALA A 85 -3.71 12.71 0.70
CA ALA A 85 -5.09 12.26 0.65
C ALA A 85 -5.31 11.16 -0.41
N TRP A 86 -4.49 10.12 -0.36
CA TRP A 86 -4.60 8.92 -1.22
C TRP A 86 -5.75 8.00 -0.80
N GLU A 87 -6.41 8.30 0.31
CA GLU A 87 -7.39 7.42 0.94
C GLU A 87 -6.76 6.06 1.32
N ARG A 88 -7.52 4.99 1.21
CA ARG A 88 -7.06 3.64 1.53
C ARG A 88 -6.61 2.93 0.27
N THR A 89 -5.35 2.62 0.20
CA THR A 89 -4.74 1.91 -0.92
C THR A 89 -4.43 0.47 -0.49
N TYR A 90 -5.25 -0.48 -0.91
CA TYR A 90 -5.17 -1.84 -0.37
C TYR A 90 -4.28 -2.79 -1.16
N ASN A 91 -4.09 -2.55 -2.45
CA ASN A 91 -3.40 -3.44 -3.36
C ASN A 91 -2.23 -2.75 -4.09
N SER A 92 -1.32 -3.54 -4.62
CA SER A 92 -0.13 -3.05 -5.32
C SER A 92 -0.43 -2.27 -6.60
N PHE A 93 -1.54 -2.59 -7.28
CA PHE A 93 -1.96 -1.89 -8.52
C PHE A 93 -2.36 -0.45 -8.24
N SER A 94 -3.25 -0.24 -7.27
CA SER A 94 -3.65 1.10 -6.87
C SER A 94 -2.48 1.92 -6.34
N MET A 95 -1.53 1.28 -5.63
CA MET A 95 -0.28 1.93 -5.24
C MET A 95 0.52 2.36 -6.47
N ARG A 96 0.82 1.43 -7.38
CA ARG A 96 1.57 1.73 -8.61
C ARG A 96 0.95 2.88 -9.39
N GLN A 97 -0.36 2.88 -9.57
CA GLN A 97 -1.09 3.94 -10.28
C GLN A 97 -0.88 5.33 -9.63
N ILE A 98 -0.78 5.41 -8.28
CA ILE A 98 -0.45 6.65 -7.59
C ILE A 98 0.93 7.17 -8.01
N PHE A 99 1.94 6.30 -8.10
CA PHE A 99 3.26 6.69 -8.55
C PHE A 99 3.27 7.08 -10.04
N GLU A 100 2.54 6.33 -10.87
CA GLU A 100 2.46 6.60 -12.31
C GLU A 100 1.78 7.95 -12.60
N TYR A 101 0.64 8.27 -11.98
CA TYR A 101 0.05 9.59 -12.19
C TYR A 101 0.88 10.71 -11.56
N THR A 102 1.63 10.42 -10.50
CA THR A 102 2.49 11.43 -9.86
C THR A 102 3.70 11.78 -10.72
N PHE A 103 4.32 10.80 -11.35
CA PHE A 103 5.61 10.94 -12.01
C PHE A 103 5.60 10.77 -13.54
N GLU A 104 4.63 10.05 -14.10
CA GLU A 104 4.59 9.68 -15.54
C GLU A 104 3.35 10.21 -16.28
N ASP A 105 2.56 11.12 -15.72
CA ASP A 105 1.32 11.66 -16.32
C ASP A 105 0.26 10.60 -16.68
N TRP A 106 0.34 9.39 -16.10
CA TRP A 106 -0.66 8.37 -16.31
C TRP A 106 -2.03 8.79 -15.78
N GLN A 107 -3.07 8.49 -16.52
CA GLN A 107 -4.46 8.66 -16.10
C GLN A 107 -5.31 7.50 -16.62
N PRO A 108 -6.34 7.07 -15.87
CA PRO A 108 -7.30 6.10 -16.36
C PRO A 108 -8.21 6.71 -17.42
N ASP A 109 -8.76 5.88 -18.30
CA ASP A 109 -9.72 6.30 -19.33
C ASP A 109 -10.97 6.94 -18.70
N LEU A 110 -11.54 6.31 -17.66
CA LEU A 110 -12.62 6.88 -16.88
C LEU A 110 -12.14 7.40 -15.54
N ARG A 111 -11.87 8.71 -15.48
CA ARG A 111 -11.38 9.34 -14.24
C ARG A 111 -12.48 9.68 -13.24
N TRP A 112 -13.66 10.06 -13.71
CA TRP A 112 -14.69 10.61 -12.85
C TRP A 112 -15.98 9.82 -12.91
N TRP A 113 -16.54 9.53 -11.75
CA TRP A 113 -17.89 9.01 -11.62
C TRP A 113 -18.85 10.13 -11.26
N THR A 114 -20.08 10.09 -11.80
CA THR A 114 -21.13 11.02 -11.41
C THR A 114 -22.27 10.23 -10.77
N SER A 115 -22.65 10.60 -9.55
CA SER A 115 -23.78 9.99 -8.86
C SER A 115 -25.08 10.34 -9.56
N PRO A 116 -25.92 9.36 -9.97
CA PRO A 116 -27.22 9.63 -10.55
C PRO A 116 -28.18 10.34 -9.59
N GLN A 117 -28.02 10.13 -8.28
CA GLN A 117 -28.93 10.67 -7.27
C GLN A 117 -28.52 12.07 -6.80
N SER A 118 -27.24 12.26 -6.48
CA SER A 118 -26.77 13.53 -5.91
C SER A 118 -26.13 14.47 -6.93
N HIS A 119 -25.88 14.00 -8.14
CA HIS A 119 -25.13 14.70 -9.20
C HIS A 119 -23.70 15.11 -8.78
N LYS A 120 -23.19 14.58 -7.64
CA LYS A 120 -21.84 14.82 -7.21
C LYS A 120 -20.86 14.01 -8.08
N VAL A 121 -19.71 14.60 -8.31
CA VAL A 121 -18.58 13.98 -8.99
C VAL A 121 -17.66 13.34 -7.95
N GLN A 122 -17.22 12.13 -8.22
CA GLN A 122 -16.37 11.33 -7.34
C GLN A 122 -15.16 10.81 -8.10
N ASP A 123 -13.99 10.84 -7.46
CA ASP A 123 -12.81 10.14 -7.93
C ASP A 123 -12.87 8.67 -7.44
N PRO A 124 -13.00 7.67 -8.31
CA PRO A 124 -13.06 6.27 -7.91
C PRO A 124 -11.81 5.78 -7.17
N TYR A 125 -10.71 6.51 -7.31
CA TYR A 125 -9.43 6.22 -6.64
C TYR A 125 -9.31 6.94 -5.29
N ARG A 126 -10.21 7.92 -5.01
CA ARG A 126 -10.30 8.73 -3.77
C ARG A 126 -11.78 8.89 -3.35
N ARG A 127 -12.46 7.79 -3.19
CA ARG A 127 -13.93 7.66 -3.13
C ARG A 127 -14.67 8.54 -2.13
N ILE A 128 -14.03 8.88 -1.02
CA ILE A 128 -14.69 9.67 0.04
C ILE A 128 -14.74 11.17 -0.27
N ILE A 129 -14.07 11.62 -1.34
CA ILE A 129 -14.10 13.01 -1.74
C ILE A 129 -15.17 13.18 -2.83
N LEU A 130 -16.09 14.11 -2.59
CA LEU A 130 -17.17 14.44 -3.50
C LEU A 130 -17.03 15.88 -3.95
N TYR A 131 -17.21 16.11 -5.24
CA TYR A 131 -17.09 17.43 -5.87
C TYR A 131 -18.43 17.88 -6.47
N ASP A 132 -18.60 19.20 -6.62
CA ASP A 132 -19.81 19.78 -7.23
C ASP A 132 -19.76 19.75 -8.77
N SER A 133 -18.56 19.64 -9.35
CA SER A 133 -18.39 19.55 -10.80
C SER A 133 -17.10 18.80 -11.17
N ILE A 134 -16.96 18.43 -12.44
CA ILE A 134 -15.75 17.82 -12.99
C ILE A 134 -14.58 18.82 -12.92
N GLU A 135 -14.81 20.10 -13.21
CA GLU A 135 -13.78 21.14 -13.17
C GLU A 135 -13.22 21.30 -11.75
N ALA A 136 -14.09 21.20 -10.72
CA ALA A 136 -13.65 21.23 -9.32
C ALA A 136 -12.80 19.99 -8.99
N ALA A 137 -13.19 18.82 -9.48
CA ALA A 137 -12.46 17.58 -9.30
C ALA A 137 -11.08 17.61 -9.99
N GLU A 138 -11.01 18.12 -11.22
CA GLU A 138 -9.75 18.26 -11.97
C GLU A 138 -8.81 19.27 -11.31
N ALA A 139 -9.32 20.40 -10.85
CA ALA A 139 -8.52 21.39 -10.13
C ALA A 139 -7.97 20.85 -8.82
N ASP A 140 -8.76 20.05 -8.09
CA ASP A 140 -8.30 19.39 -6.87
C ASP A 140 -7.28 18.30 -7.18
N PHE A 141 -7.50 17.50 -8.20
CA PHE A 141 -6.56 16.46 -8.62
C PHE A 141 -5.19 17.01 -9.02
N ALA A 142 -5.17 18.16 -9.70
CA ALA A 142 -3.90 18.82 -10.04
C ALA A 142 -3.11 19.22 -8.79
N ARG A 143 -3.79 19.72 -7.74
CA ARG A 143 -3.16 20.01 -6.43
C ARG A 143 -2.74 18.73 -5.72
N HIS A 144 -3.61 17.72 -5.69
CA HIS A 144 -3.33 16.40 -5.11
C HIS A 144 -2.06 15.77 -5.69
N ARG A 145 -1.89 15.85 -7.00
CA ARG A 145 -0.70 15.38 -7.69
C ARG A 145 0.57 16.07 -7.20
N GLN A 146 0.52 17.39 -6.98
CA GLN A 146 1.65 18.14 -6.42
C GLN A 146 1.95 17.75 -4.97
N HIS A 147 0.93 17.55 -4.14
CA HIS A 147 1.08 17.06 -2.78
C HIS A 147 1.67 15.64 -2.76
N SER A 148 1.18 14.75 -3.62
CA SER A 148 1.72 13.40 -3.78
C SER A 148 3.20 13.42 -4.14
N ARG A 149 3.59 14.26 -5.10
CA ARG A 149 4.98 14.44 -5.51
C ARG A 149 5.86 14.90 -4.33
N ARG A 150 5.45 15.96 -3.63
CA ARG A 150 6.21 16.45 -2.47
C ARG A 150 6.36 15.40 -1.38
N ALA A 151 5.28 14.67 -1.05
CA ALA A 151 5.33 13.63 -0.03
C ALA A 151 6.33 12.52 -0.40
N LEU A 152 6.34 12.09 -1.67
CA LEU A 152 7.23 11.03 -2.15
C LEU A 152 8.69 11.49 -2.31
N GLU A 153 8.91 12.71 -2.82
CA GLU A 153 10.26 13.25 -3.03
C GLU A 153 10.96 13.68 -1.74
N SER A 154 10.21 14.05 -0.69
CA SER A 154 10.80 14.49 0.58
C SER A 154 11.03 13.36 1.59
N ALA A 155 10.55 12.15 1.33
CA ALA A 155 10.68 11.03 2.25
C ALA A 155 12.09 10.44 2.25
N ALA A 156 12.68 10.29 3.45
CA ALA A 156 13.87 9.45 3.64
C ALA A 156 13.48 7.96 3.81
N VAL A 157 12.30 7.72 4.35
CA VAL A 157 11.71 6.37 4.47
C VAL A 157 10.27 6.43 3.99
N LEU A 158 9.92 5.55 3.07
CA LEU A 158 8.54 5.36 2.59
C LEU A 158 8.02 3.99 3.00
N ILE A 159 6.97 3.98 3.82
CA ILE A 159 6.33 2.76 4.30
C ILE A 159 5.13 2.44 3.41
N LEU A 160 5.17 1.30 2.72
CA LEU A 160 4.07 0.78 1.91
C LEU A 160 3.40 -0.38 2.65
N THR A 161 2.08 -0.30 2.87
CA THR A 161 1.33 -1.37 3.56
C THR A 161 0.37 -2.05 2.61
N LEU A 162 0.73 -3.23 2.12
CA LEU A 162 -0.10 -4.06 1.26
C LEU A 162 -1.19 -4.77 2.05
N GLY A 163 -2.40 -4.82 1.53
CA GLY A 163 -3.55 -5.39 2.23
C GLY A 163 -4.12 -6.65 1.64
N LEU A 164 -4.37 -6.66 0.34
CA LEU A 164 -5.12 -7.74 -0.32
C LEU A 164 -4.74 -7.87 -1.81
N THR A 165 -5.11 -9.01 -2.38
CA THR A 165 -4.93 -9.33 -3.81
C THR A 165 -6.23 -9.29 -4.61
N GLU A 166 -7.36 -9.05 -3.96
CA GLU A 166 -8.64 -8.86 -4.64
C GLU A 166 -8.70 -7.47 -5.27
N ILE A 167 -8.93 -7.41 -6.56
CA ILE A 167 -8.92 -6.16 -7.34
C ILE A 167 -10.15 -6.06 -8.24
N TRP A 168 -10.52 -4.82 -8.54
CA TRP A 168 -11.55 -4.49 -9.51
C TRP A 168 -10.90 -3.74 -10.67
N GLU A 169 -10.78 -4.43 -11.80
CA GLU A 169 -10.06 -3.98 -12.98
C GLU A 169 -11.04 -3.44 -14.02
N ASP A 170 -10.77 -2.23 -14.51
CA ASP A 170 -11.50 -1.64 -15.63
C ASP A 170 -11.28 -2.50 -16.88
N SER A 171 -12.37 -2.90 -17.52
CA SER A 171 -12.31 -3.77 -18.71
C SER A 171 -11.86 -3.04 -19.98
N VAL A 172 -11.75 -1.71 -19.96
CA VAL A 172 -11.35 -0.88 -21.10
C VAL A 172 -9.84 -0.64 -21.11
N ASP A 173 -9.29 -0.22 -19.97
CA ASP A 173 -7.88 0.21 -19.90
C ASP A 173 -7.03 -0.56 -18.88
N GLY A 174 -7.63 -1.47 -18.13
CA GLY A 174 -6.92 -2.27 -17.12
C GLY A 174 -6.59 -1.50 -15.84
N SER A 175 -7.07 -0.26 -15.67
CA SER A 175 -6.90 0.47 -14.42
C SER A 175 -7.64 -0.21 -13.27
N VAL A 176 -7.13 -0.07 -12.05
CA VAL A 176 -7.64 -0.79 -10.89
C VAL A 176 -8.12 0.17 -9.81
N ILE A 177 -9.37 0.01 -9.41
CA ILE A 177 -9.93 0.68 -8.23
C ILE A 177 -9.74 -0.20 -6.99
N CYS A 178 -9.59 0.43 -5.81
CA CYS A 178 -9.37 -0.28 -4.56
C CYS A 178 -10.59 -1.08 -4.09
N LEU A 179 -11.76 -0.53 -4.28
CA LEU A 179 -13.03 -1.13 -3.89
C LEU A 179 -14.09 -0.82 -4.96
N PRO A 180 -15.08 -1.69 -5.14
CA PRO A 180 -16.21 -1.41 -6.03
C PRO A 180 -17.00 -0.21 -5.49
N SER A 181 -17.79 0.40 -6.37
CA SER A 181 -18.81 1.37 -5.95
C SER A 181 -19.70 0.74 -4.89
N GLY A 182 -19.93 1.45 -3.80
CA GLY A 182 -20.74 0.94 -2.71
C GLY A 182 -22.24 1.23 -2.95
N PRO A 183 -23.10 0.66 -2.09
CA PRO A 183 -24.54 0.85 -2.14
C PRO A 183 -24.99 2.23 -1.62
N TYR A 184 -24.09 3.16 -1.42
CA TYR A 184 -24.43 4.46 -0.85
C TYR A 184 -24.99 5.42 -1.91
N PRO A 185 -26.02 6.22 -1.57
CA PRO A 185 -26.72 7.08 -2.55
C PRO A 185 -25.84 8.14 -3.24
N ASN A 186 -24.68 8.45 -2.65
CA ASN A 186 -23.76 9.45 -3.18
C ASN A 186 -22.65 8.85 -4.04
N GLU A 187 -22.57 7.52 -4.13
CA GLU A 187 -21.57 6.87 -4.96
C GLU A 187 -22.10 6.68 -6.38
N GLY A 188 -21.30 7.06 -7.35
CA GLY A 188 -21.52 6.81 -8.77
C GLY A 188 -20.75 5.58 -9.24
N GLY A 189 -20.74 5.38 -10.53
CA GLY A 189 -19.92 4.38 -11.19
C GLY A 189 -20.74 3.27 -11.83
N ASP A 190 -20.34 2.94 -13.05
CA ASP A 190 -20.86 1.80 -13.81
C ASP A 190 -20.03 0.56 -13.45
N MET A 191 -20.55 -0.25 -12.53
CA MET A 191 -19.85 -1.45 -12.08
C MET A 191 -19.80 -2.55 -13.15
N ASP A 192 -20.61 -2.50 -14.21
CA ASP A 192 -20.51 -3.43 -15.35
C ASP A 192 -19.21 -3.23 -16.14
N ARG A 193 -18.59 -2.07 -16.00
CA ARG A 193 -17.29 -1.76 -16.58
C ARG A 193 -16.13 -2.47 -15.84
N TYR A 194 -16.30 -2.77 -14.55
CA TYR A 194 -15.24 -3.32 -13.71
C TYR A 194 -15.38 -4.83 -13.53
N ARG A 195 -14.27 -5.54 -13.65
CA ARG A 195 -14.20 -6.99 -13.43
C ARG A 195 -13.46 -7.29 -12.14
N PHE A 196 -14.09 -8.08 -11.29
CA PHE A 196 -13.43 -8.65 -10.14
C PHE A 196 -12.44 -9.75 -10.56
N ARG A 197 -11.25 -9.72 -10.00
CA ARG A 197 -10.28 -10.82 -10.05
C ARG A 197 -9.32 -10.81 -8.87
N VAL A 198 -8.59 -11.90 -8.72
CA VAL A 198 -7.50 -12.01 -7.74
C VAL A 198 -6.18 -11.83 -8.47
N SER A 199 -5.37 -10.89 -8.02
CA SER A 199 -4.04 -10.65 -8.58
C SER A 199 -3.07 -11.77 -8.20
N ARG A 200 -2.14 -12.07 -9.10
CA ARG A 200 -1.16 -13.14 -8.97
C ARG A 200 0.15 -12.61 -8.38
N TYR A 201 1.00 -13.52 -7.94
CA TYR A 201 2.32 -13.22 -7.40
C TYR A 201 3.15 -12.32 -8.32
N ASN A 202 3.35 -12.74 -9.57
CA ASN A 202 4.17 -12.00 -10.54
C ASN A 202 3.65 -10.58 -10.80
N GLU A 203 2.33 -10.39 -10.87
CA GLU A 203 1.73 -9.08 -11.07
C GLU A 203 2.01 -8.13 -9.87
N ASN A 204 1.93 -8.66 -8.67
CA ASN A 204 2.26 -7.88 -7.47
C ASN A 204 3.75 -7.54 -7.39
N LEU A 205 4.63 -8.47 -7.77
CA LEU A 205 6.06 -8.24 -7.86
C LEU A 205 6.38 -7.16 -8.91
N GLU A 206 5.86 -7.27 -10.13
CA GLU A 206 6.03 -6.27 -11.20
C GLU A 206 5.58 -4.88 -10.77
N ASN A 207 4.46 -4.78 -10.02
CA ASN A 207 3.99 -3.50 -9.48
C ASN A 207 4.97 -2.91 -8.45
N LEU A 208 5.54 -3.74 -7.57
CA LEU A 208 6.53 -3.31 -6.58
C LEU A 208 7.85 -2.90 -7.25
N GLU A 209 8.30 -3.64 -8.26
CA GLU A 209 9.49 -3.30 -9.06
C GLU A 209 9.30 -1.96 -9.79
N LYS A 210 8.12 -1.71 -10.36
CA LYS A 210 7.80 -0.43 -11.00
C LYS A 210 7.80 0.72 -9.99
N ILE A 211 7.20 0.53 -8.80
CA ILE A 211 7.23 1.51 -7.72
C ILE A 211 8.68 1.81 -7.32
N HIS A 212 9.49 0.76 -7.10
CA HIS A 212 10.91 0.90 -6.78
C HIS A 212 11.67 1.68 -7.86
N ALA A 213 11.46 1.34 -9.14
CA ALA A 213 12.12 2.02 -10.26
C ALA A 213 11.75 3.51 -10.34
N LEU A 214 10.48 3.86 -10.08
CA LEU A 214 10.05 5.26 -10.02
C LEU A 214 10.69 6.00 -8.84
N MET A 215 10.70 5.39 -7.65
CA MET A 215 11.38 5.99 -6.50
C MET A 215 12.88 6.14 -6.72
N ALA A 216 13.55 5.14 -7.27
CA ALA A 216 14.98 5.23 -7.59
C ALA A 216 15.32 6.36 -8.57
N ARG A 217 14.38 6.73 -9.45
CA ARG A 217 14.53 7.85 -10.38
C ARG A 217 14.27 9.21 -9.73
N HIS A 218 13.25 9.31 -8.87
CA HIS A 218 12.76 10.60 -8.34
C HIS A 218 13.23 10.91 -6.92
N ASN A 219 13.58 9.88 -6.14
CA ASN A 219 14.11 10.01 -4.78
C ASN A 219 15.03 8.79 -4.48
N PRO A 220 16.25 8.75 -5.04
CA PRO A 220 17.16 7.59 -4.98
C PRO A 220 17.64 7.26 -3.56
N ASP A 221 17.62 8.23 -2.66
CA ASP A 221 18.08 8.04 -1.27
C ASP A 221 16.98 7.48 -0.36
N CYS A 222 15.74 7.47 -0.81
CA CYS A 222 14.60 6.96 -0.05
C CYS A 222 14.69 5.45 0.15
N LYS A 223 14.51 5.02 1.39
CA LYS A 223 14.39 3.59 1.73
C LYS A 223 12.94 3.15 1.69
N LEU A 224 12.66 2.12 0.91
CA LEU A 224 11.33 1.51 0.86
C LEU A 224 11.20 0.45 1.96
N LEU A 225 10.21 0.61 2.83
CA LEU A 225 9.82 -0.40 3.82
C LEU A 225 8.46 -0.96 3.43
N VAL A 226 8.45 -2.14 2.83
CA VAL A 226 7.21 -2.79 2.39
C VAL A 226 6.73 -3.77 3.44
N THR A 227 5.46 -3.65 3.84
CA THR A 227 4.84 -4.52 4.82
C THR A 227 3.56 -5.16 4.27
N VAL A 228 3.25 -6.34 4.77
CA VAL A 228 1.94 -6.96 4.54
C VAL A 228 1.10 -6.75 5.80
N SER A 229 -0.04 -6.06 5.63
CA SER A 229 -0.94 -5.73 6.74
C SER A 229 -1.40 -7.00 7.49
N PRO A 230 -1.32 -7.03 8.83
CA PRO A 230 -1.86 -8.12 9.63
C PRO A 230 -3.39 -8.12 9.70
N VAL A 231 -4.03 -7.01 9.30
CA VAL A 231 -5.48 -6.89 9.29
C VAL A 231 -6.07 -7.84 8.26
N HIS A 232 -6.96 -8.72 8.70
CA HIS A 232 -7.63 -9.69 7.82
C HIS A 232 -8.65 -9.01 6.90
N LEU A 233 -9.05 -9.70 5.83
CA LEU A 233 -10.20 -9.30 5.00
C LEU A 233 -11.47 -9.34 5.85
N TRP A 234 -12.26 -8.27 5.79
CA TRP A 234 -13.58 -8.26 6.41
C TRP A 234 -14.60 -9.08 5.63
N ALA A 235 -14.47 -9.08 4.31
CA ALA A 235 -15.28 -9.86 3.37
C ALA A 235 -14.44 -10.25 2.16
N THR A 236 -14.90 -11.21 1.37
CA THR A 236 -14.32 -11.59 0.08
C THR A 236 -15.37 -11.53 -1.02
N PHE A 237 -14.98 -11.08 -2.20
CA PHE A 237 -15.81 -11.14 -3.41
C PHE A 237 -15.68 -12.48 -4.15
N ARG A 238 -14.87 -13.39 -3.64
CA ARG A 238 -14.67 -14.73 -4.21
C ARG A 238 -15.84 -15.63 -3.90
N ALA A 239 -16.50 -16.15 -4.92
CA ALA A 239 -17.60 -17.12 -4.77
C ALA A 239 -17.10 -18.54 -4.44
N ASP A 240 -15.82 -18.83 -4.66
CA ASP A 240 -15.19 -20.16 -4.52
C ASP A 240 -14.47 -20.37 -3.18
N ARG A 241 -14.45 -19.36 -2.30
CA ARG A 241 -13.67 -19.39 -1.04
C ARG A 241 -14.43 -18.70 0.09
N ASP A 242 -14.20 -19.20 1.30
CA ASP A 242 -14.54 -18.46 2.52
C ASP A 242 -13.53 -17.32 2.77
N VAL A 243 -13.91 -16.37 3.61
CA VAL A 243 -13.12 -15.17 3.89
C VAL A 243 -11.77 -15.47 4.57
N ILE A 244 -11.68 -16.53 5.37
CA ILE A 244 -10.44 -16.91 6.05
C ILE A 244 -9.44 -17.42 5.02
N SER A 245 -9.85 -18.35 4.17
CA SER A 245 -9.04 -18.89 3.08
C SER A 245 -8.63 -17.79 2.08
N ALA A 246 -9.53 -16.87 1.74
CA ALA A 246 -9.25 -15.74 0.86
C ALA A 246 -8.23 -14.77 1.50
N SER A 247 -8.36 -14.50 2.79
CA SER A 247 -7.42 -13.68 3.55
C SER A 247 -6.03 -14.31 3.60
N CYS A 248 -5.93 -15.60 3.95
CA CYS A 248 -4.67 -16.33 3.94
C CYS A 248 -4.00 -16.32 2.56
N ASN A 249 -4.76 -16.56 1.51
CA ASN A 249 -4.26 -16.52 0.13
C ASN A 249 -3.69 -15.14 -0.21
N SER A 250 -4.43 -14.06 0.07
CA SER A 250 -3.97 -12.70 -0.16
C SER A 250 -2.66 -12.40 0.56
N LYS A 251 -2.59 -12.72 1.85
CA LYS A 251 -1.40 -12.42 2.67
C LYS A 251 -0.18 -13.23 2.21
N SER A 252 -0.36 -14.52 1.90
CA SER A 252 0.72 -15.38 1.43
C SER A 252 1.26 -14.93 0.06
N THR A 253 0.37 -14.56 -0.87
CA THR A 253 0.76 -14.06 -2.20
C THR A 253 1.54 -12.75 -2.09
N LEU A 254 1.06 -11.81 -1.28
CA LEU A 254 1.73 -10.53 -1.06
C LEU A 254 3.05 -10.71 -0.33
N ARG A 255 3.10 -11.60 0.68
CA ARG A 255 4.34 -11.89 1.41
C ARG A 255 5.42 -12.43 0.46
N ALA A 256 5.06 -13.40 -0.39
CA ALA A 256 5.99 -13.94 -1.37
C ALA A 256 6.49 -12.88 -2.36
N ALA A 257 5.64 -11.91 -2.75
CA ALA A 257 6.03 -10.83 -3.66
C ALA A 257 6.94 -9.78 -3.01
N VAL A 258 6.93 -9.68 -1.68
CA VAL A 258 7.77 -8.73 -0.92
C VAL A 258 9.13 -9.32 -0.58
N ASP A 259 9.21 -10.65 -0.41
CA ASP A 259 10.47 -11.38 -0.14
C ASP A 259 11.35 -11.44 -1.39
#